data_07e40761aa5f2632de6edc46acde2f8f
#
_entry.id   07e40761aa5f2632de6edc46acde2f8f
#
_cell.length_a   1.000
_cell.length_b   1.000
_cell.length_c   1.000
_cell.angle_alpha   90.00
_cell.angle_beta   90.00
_cell.angle_gamma   90.00
#
_symmetry.space_group_name_H-M   'P 1'
#
loop_
_entity.id
_entity.type
_entity.pdbx_description
1 polymer ?
#
loop_
_entity_poly.entity_id
_entity_poly.type
_entity_poly.pdbx_seq_one_letter_code
_entity_poly.pdbx_strand_id
1 'polypeptide(L)'
;MEALMFLTEKRDGTIKGRMVYNGKPTREWLSREDSSSPTASTESIMLTSVIDAFEGRDDMTNDVPNAFIQAHLPKPGDGQARVIMKITGVLVDMLVKLAPEVYGPYVVMENGRKVLYVQVLRAIYGMLQASLLWYKVFRKDLEEIGFEFNPYDPCVANKETYGSQHTVRFHVDDLMSSHKRPKVNDNFHRWLNKKYGSYGEVKATRGKVHDYLGMTFDFSEEGKVKVDMCDYMASMVDDFSIKLGPDDIEKTPAADDLFKEGDDVLLDKRRAEEFHTVVAKGL
;
A
#
# COMPACT_ATOMS: atom_id res chain seq x y z
N MET A 1 19.76 4.08 10.92
CA MET A 1 18.37 3.74 11.35
C MET A 1 18.27 2.26 11.57
N GLU A 2 17.45 1.80 12.51
CA GLU A 2 17.36 0.38 12.84
C GLU A 2 16.39 -0.37 11.93
N ALA A 3 16.70 -1.65 11.68
CA ALA A 3 15.78 -2.60 11.06
C ALA A 3 14.81 -3.13 12.12
N LEU A 4 13.54 -3.22 11.74
CA LEU A 4 12.49 -3.87 12.54
C LEU A 4 11.95 -5.07 11.75
N MET A 5 11.58 -6.16 12.46
CA MET A 5 10.95 -7.32 11.86
C MET A 5 9.54 -7.47 12.44
N PHE A 6 8.57 -7.55 11.56
CA PHE A 6 7.20 -7.86 11.90
C PHE A 6 6.82 -9.22 11.31
N LEU A 7 6.18 -10.04 12.13
CA LEU A 7 5.60 -11.31 11.70
C LEU A 7 4.08 -11.18 11.80
N THR A 8 3.40 -11.53 10.74
CA THR A 8 1.93 -11.51 10.67
C THR A 8 1.46 -12.87 10.17
N GLU A 9 0.54 -13.49 10.88
CA GLU A 9 -0.16 -14.68 10.41
C GLU A 9 -1.28 -14.26 9.45
N LYS A 10 -1.31 -14.88 8.28
CA LYS A 10 -2.37 -14.67 7.31
C LYS A 10 -3.57 -15.57 7.64
N ARG A 11 -4.73 -15.30 7.03
CA ARG A 11 -5.95 -16.10 7.18
C ARG A 11 -5.77 -17.58 6.79
N ASP A 12 -4.82 -17.87 5.91
CA ASP A 12 -4.45 -19.23 5.48
C ASP A 12 -3.44 -19.92 6.41
N GLY A 13 -3.10 -19.32 7.57
CA GLY A 13 -2.14 -19.83 8.54
C GLY A 13 -0.67 -19.60 8.16
N THR A 14 -0.38 -19.03 7.00
CA THR A 14 1.01 -18.74 6.60
C THR A 14 1.56 -17.53 7.35
N ILE A 15 2.84 -17.63 7.76
CA ILE A 15 3.53 -16.52 8.43
C ILE A 15 4.19 -15.63 7.40
N LYS A 16 3.79 -14.35 7.38
CA LYS A 16 4.41 -13.31 6.57
C LYS A 16 5.39 -12.51 7.42
N GLY A 17 6.69 -12.60 7.09
CA GLY A 17 7.73 -11.75 7.68
C GLY A 17 7.95 -10.48 6.85
N ARG A 18 8.01 -9.34 7.50
CA ARG A 18 8.38 -8.05 6.89
C ARG A 18 9.52 -7.44 7.68
N MET A 19 10.68 -7.30 7.05
CA MET A 19 11.75 -6.46 7.56
C MET A 19 11.50 -5.03 7.06
N VAL A 20 11.46 -4.07 7.97
CA VAL A 20 11.19 -2.67 7.67
C VAL A 20 12.30 -1.77 8.20
N TYR A 21 12.47 -0.65 7.55
CA TYR A 21 13.35 0.43 7.97
C TYR A 21 12.61 1.32 8.97
N ASN A 22 13.20 1.62 10.12
CA ASN A 22 12.60 2.58 11.04
C ASN A 22 12.80 4.00 10.52
N GLY A 23 11.85 4.47 9.72
CA GLY A 23 11.85 5.81 9.14
C GLY A 23 11.41 6.93 10.08
N LYS A 24 10.90 6.61 11.28
CA LYS A 24 10.38 7.64 12.21
C LYS A 24 11.37 8.78 12.47
N PRO A 25 12.67 8.52 12.73
CA PRO A 25 13.62 9.59 12.97
C PRO A 25 13.93 10.45 11.72
N THR A 26 13.66 9.96 10.51
CA THR A 26 13.90 10.73 9.28
C THR A 26 12.85 11.82 9.04
N ARG A 27 11.75 11.84 9.81
CA ARG A 27 10.72 12.90 9.74
C ARG A 27 11.26 14.30 10.04
N GLU A 28 12.33 14.38 10.83
CA GLU A 28 12.94 15.66 11.19
C GLU A 28 13.70 16.32 10.02
N TRP A 29 14.09 15.51 9.00
CA TRP A 29 14.96 15.96 7.91
C TRP A 29 14.34 15.88 6.52
N LEU A 30 13.25 15.14 6.38
CA LEU A 30 12.54 15.01 5.10
C LEU A 30 11.34 15.95 5.08
N SER A 31 11.26 16.77 4.03
CA SER A 31 10.09 17.57 3.77
C SER A 31 8.87 16.69 3.42
N ARG A 32 7.67 17.24 3.53
CA ARG A 32 6.46 16.56 3.08
C ARG A 32 6.51 16.28 1.57
N GLU A 33 7.05 17.20 0.80
CA GLU A 33 7.21 17.09 -0.66
C GLU A 33 8.15 15.95 -1.07
N ASP A 34 9.19 15.67 -0.25
CA ASP A 34 10.16 14.60 -0.48
C ASP A 34 9.68 13.23 0.02
N SER A 35 8.58 13.16 0.74
CA SER A 35 8.09 11.92 1.37
C SER A 35 6.66 11.55 0.99
N SER A 36 5.81 12.52 0.60
CA SER A 36 4.41 12.27 0.28
C SER A 36 4.26 11.77 -1.16
N SER A 37 3.63 10.61 -1.33
CA SER A 37 3.23 10.08 -2.64
C SER A 37 1.79 10.45 -2.95
N PRO A 38 1.46 10.82 -4.19
CA PRO A 38 0.07 10.89 -4.61
C PRO A 38 -0.60 9.51 -4.48
N THR A 39 -1.89 9.53 -4.25
CA THR A 39 -2.77 8.35 -4.27
C THR A 39 -4.04 8.71 -5.03
N ALA A 40 -4.65 7.74 -5.71
CA ALA A 40 -5.91 7.97 -6.43
C ALA A 40 -6.98 8.51 -5.47
N SER A 41 -7.70 9.54 -5.89
CA SER A 41 -8.81 10.08 -5.12
C SER A 41 -10.03 9.15 -5.18
N THR A 42 -10.84 9.15 -4.13
CA THR A 42 -12.09 8.37 -4.10
C THR A 42 -13.02 8.76 -5.25
N GLU A 43 -13.10 10.06 -5.56
CA GLU A 43 -13.90 10.59 -6.68
C GLU A 43 -13.45 10.02 -8.02
N SER A 44 -12.13 9.97 -8.26
CA SER A 44 -11.58 9.39 -9.49
C SER A 44 -11.85 7.89 -9.60
N ILE A 45 -11.74 7.17 -8.49
CA ILE A 45 -12.04 5.74 -8.42
C ILE A 45 -13.52 5.50 -8.74
N MET A 46 -14.43 6.24 -8.11
CA MET A 46 -15.87 6.11 -8.35
C MET A 46 -16.24 6.48 -9.78
N LEU A 47 -15.75 7.62 -10.29
CA LEU A 47 -16.03 8.08 -11.64
C LEU A 47 -15.56 7.09 -12.70
N THR A 48 -14.32 6.61 -12.59
CA THR A 48 -13.77 5.63 -13.55
C THR A 48 -14.52 4.31 -13.48
N SER A 49 -14.96 3.85 -12.30
CA SER A 49 -15.75 2.64 -12.14
C SER A 49 -17.14 2.76 -12.77
N VAL A 50 -17.77 3.94 -12.68
CA VAL A 50 -19.05 4.19 -13.39
C VAL A 50 -18.86 4.16 -14.90
N ILE A 51 -17.75 4.74 -15.41
CA ILE A 51 -17.42 4.69 -16.83
C ILE A 51 -17.18 3.24 -17.27
N ASP A 52 -16.44 2.46 -16.48
CA ASP A 52 -16.14 1.05 -16.76
C ASP A 52 -17.45 0.23 -16.86
N ALA A 53 -18.37 0.41 -15.91
CA ALA A 53 -19.67 -0.22 -15.93
C ALA A 53 -20.52 0.20 -17.14
N PHE A 54 -20.63 1.51 -17.39
CA PHE A 54 -21.43 2.06 -18.49
C PHE A 54 -20.92 1.59 -19.86
N GLU A 55 -19.62 1.52 -20.04
CA GLU A 55 -19.02 1.06 -21.29
C GLU A 55 -18.87 -0.47 -21.40
N GLY A 56 -19.21 -1.22 -20.36
CA GLY A 56 -19.07 -2.66 -20.30
C GLY A 56 -17.62 -3.12 -20.41
N ARG A 57 -16.70 -2.40 -19.75
CA ARG A 57 -15.27 -2.71 -19.81
C ARG A 57 -14.97 -4.01 -19.06
N ASP A 58 -13.87 -4.62 -19.44
CA ASP A 58 -13.22 -5.68 -18.70
C ASP A 58 -12.30 -5.04 -17.66
N ASP A 59 -12.55 -5.33 -16.40
CA ASP A 59 -11.77 -4.84 -15.27
C ASP A 59 -10.81 -5.90 -14.77
N MET A 60 -9.64 -5.46 -14.31
CA MET A 60 -8.60 -6.32 -13.76
C MET A 60 -7.84 -5.60 -12.67
N THR A 61 -7.81 -6.18 -11.47
CA THR A 61 -6.88 -5.73 -10.43
C THR A 61 -5.55 -6.44 -10.56
N ASN A 62 -4.46 -5.73 -10.24
CA ASN A 62 -3.11 -6.28 -10.21
C ASN A 62 -2.42 -5.86 -8.91
N ASP A 63 -1.73 -6.81 -8.28
CA ASP A 63 -0.88 -6.59 -7.11
C ASP A 63 0.58 -6.80 -7.51
N VAL A 64 1.38 -5.72 -7.43
CA VAL A 64 2.81 -5.76 -7.76
C VAL A 64 3.59 -6.15 -6.51
N PRO A 65 4.18 -7.35 -6.48
CA PRO A 65 4.88 -7.82 -5.30
C PRO A 65 6.12 -6.97 -5.02
N ASN A 66 6.29 -6.59 -3.75
CA ASN A 66 7.46 -5.83 -3.30
C ASN A 66 7.71 -4.54 -4.12
N ALA A 67 6.67 -3.80 -4.44
CA ALA A 67 6.74 -2.62 -5.31
C ALA A 67 7.84 -1.62 -4.91
N PHE A 68 8.02 -1.36 -3.63
CA PHE A 68 9.06 -0.43 -3.18
C PHE A 68 10.47 -0.86 -3.57
N ILE A 69 10.78 -2.17 -3.52
CA ILE A 69 12.11 -2.68 -3.87
C ILE A 69 12.43 -2.48 -5.37
N GLN A 70 11.42 -2.24 -6.20
CA GLN A 70 11.64 -1.90 -7.61
C GLN A 70 12.32 -0.53 -7.78
N ALA A 71 12.12 0.39 -6.82
CA ALA A 71 12.69 1.73 -6.87
C ALA A 71 14.10 1.79 -6.24
N HIS A 72 15.06 2.30 -7.00
CA HIS A 72 16.41 2.57 -6.49
C HIS A 72 16.42 3.84 -5.66
N LEU A 73 17.21 3.83 -4.60
CA LEU A 73 17.59 5.06 -3.91
C LEU A 73 18.54 5.89 -4.78
N PRO A 74 18.50 7.22 -4.68
CA PRO A 74 19.48 8.08 -5.34
C PRO A 74 20.91 7.68 -5.00
N LYS A 75 21.82 7.77 -5.99
CA LYS A 75 23.22 7.43 -5.77
C LYS A 75 23.89 8.44 -4.84
N PRO A 76 24.75 7.98 -3.92
CA PRO A 76 25.58 8.90 -3.13
C PRO A 76 26.48 9.74 -4.06
N GLY A 77 26.56 11.03 -3.83
CA GLY A 77 27.36 11.94 -4.66
C GLY A 77 26.56 13.07 -5.31
N ASP A 78 25.26 12.90 -5.54
CA ASP A 78 24.37 13.94 -6.05
C ASP A 78 23.79 14.82 -4.91
N GLY A 79 24.61 15.14 -3.91
CA GLY A 79 24.18 15.87 -2.72
C GLY A 79 23.41 15.04 -1.70
N GLN A 80 23.29 13.73 -1.91
CA GLN A 80 22.57 12.83 -1.01
C GLN A 80 23.51 11.92 -0.22
N ALA A 81 23.18 11.75 1.08
CA ALA A 81 23.92 10.86 1.97
C ALA A 81 23.56 9.38 1.72
N ARG A 82 24.51 8.48 2.03
CA ARG A 82 24.25 7.04 2.03
C ARG A 82 23.19 6.69 3.07
N VAL A 83 22.19 5.92 2.68
CA VAL A 83 21.22 5.37 3.63
C VAL A 83 21.79 4.09 4.23
N ILE A 84 22.08 4.13 5.52
CA ILE A 84 22.61 2.99 6.27
C ILE A 84 21.55 2.45 7.22
N MET A 85 21.34 1.13 7.18
CA MET A 85 20.43 0.43 8.07
C MET A 85 21.26 -0.41 9.05
N LYS A 86 20.94 -0.28 10.34
CA LYS A 86 21.53 -1.06 11.44
C LYS A 86 20.62 -2.26 11.69
N ILE A 87 21.18 -3.45 11.59
CA ILE A 87 20.53 -4.72 11.91
C ILE A 87 21.16 -5.25 13.20
N THR A 88 20.36 -5.76 14.13
CA THR A 88 20.85 -6.20 15.44
C THR A 88 20.31 -7.57 15.85
N GLY A 89 21.08 -8.26 16.73
CA GLY A 89 20.63 -9.47 17.41
C GLY A 89 20.37 -10.66 16.48
N VAL A 90 19.26 -11.35 16.70
CA VAL A 90 18.89 -12.59 15.99
C VAL A 90 18.87 -12.43 14.46
N LEU A 91 18.49 -11.26 13.95
CA LEU A 91 18.49 -11.01 12.50
C LEU A 91 19.89 -11.06 11.91
N VAL A 92 20.91 -10.60 12.65
CA VAL A 92 22.32 -10.73 12.23
C VAL A 92 22.73 -12.19 12.16
N ASP A 93 22.38 -12.99 13.19
CA ASP A 93 22.69 -14.41 13.21
C ASP A 93 22.02 -15.17 12.03
N MET A 94 20.77 -14.82 11.70
CA MET A 94 20.06 -15.39 10.55
C MET A 94 20.74 -15.04 9.23
N LEU A 95 21.14 -13.78 9.03
CA LEU A 95 21.83 -13.33 7.82
C LEU A 95 23.19 -13.99 7.66
N VAL A 96 23.97 -14.06 8.75
CA VAL A 96 25.27 -14.74 8.74
C VAL A 96 25.12 -16.24 8.47
N LYS A 97 24.07 -16.89 8.99
CA LYS A 97 23.78 -18.30 8.70
C LYS A 97 23.42 -18.53 7.23
N LEU A 98 22.68 -17.60 6.62
CA LEU A 98 22.25 -17.70 5.22
C LEU A 98 23.40 -17.43 4.24
N ALA A 99 24.26 -16.47 4.55
CA ALA A 99 25.36 -16.07 3.67
C ALA A 99 26.59 -15.63 4.52
N PRO A 100 27.31 -16.60 5.12
CA PRO A 100 28.40 -16.30 6.05
C PRO A 100 29.54 -15.50 5.42
N GLU A 101 29.85 -15.77 4.16
CA GLU A 101 30.93 -15.10 3.41
C GLU A 101 30.59 -13.64 3.10
N VAL A 102 29.29 -13.33 2.96
CA VAL A 102 28.81 -11.98 2.64
C VAL A 102 28.69 -11.12 3.88
N TYR A 103 28.16 -11.66 4.97
CA TYR A 103 27.83 -10.87 6.15
C TYR A 103 28.80 -11.06 7.32
N GLY A 104 29.37 -12.25 7.45
CA GLY A 104 30.24 -12.59 8.57
C GLY A 104 31.38 -11.61 8.81
N PRO A 105 32.19 -11.21 7.78
CA PRO A 105 33.29 -10.28 7.92
C PRO A 105 32.91 -8.88 8.43
N TYR A 106 31.67 -8.49 8.34
CA TYR A 106 31.17 -7.14 8.67
C TYR A 106 30.40 -7.08 10.00
N VAL A 107 30.31 -8.20 10.71
CA VAL A 107 29.64 -8.23 12.03
C VAL A 107 30.52 -7.55 13.06
N VAL A 108 29.97 -6.59 13.77
CA VAL A 108 30.64 -5.92 14.89
C VAL A 108 29.88 -6.16 16.19
N MET A 109 30.59 -6.04 17.33
CA MET A 109 29.98 -6.14 18.66
C MET A 109 29.78 -4.74 19.24
N GLU A 110 28.50 -4.42 19.56
CA GLU A 110 28.15 -3.17 20.24
C GLU A 110 27.31 -3.49 21.48
N ASN A 111 27.74 -3.03 22.64
CA ASN A 111 27.03 -3.25 23.90
C ASN A 111 26.63 -4.71 24.15
N GLY A 112 27.50 -5.65 23.79
CA GLY A 112 27.29 -7.09 23.96
C GLY A 112 26.34 -7.73 22.93
N ARG A 113 25.94 -7.01 21.89
CA ARG A 113 25.06 -7.51 20.81
C ARG A 113 25.77 -7.49 19.47
N LYS A 114 25.48 -8.47 18.64
CA LYS A 114 25.94 -8.47 17.25
C LYS A 114 25.18 -7.42 16.46
N VAL A 115 25.91 -6.65 15.68
CA VAL A 115 25.39 -5.57 14.84
C VAL A 115 25.98 -5.70 13.45
N LEU A 116 25.15 -5.39 12.44
CA LEU A 116 25.54 -5.32 11.05
C LEU A 116 25.02 -4.00 10.46
N TYR A 117 25.92 -3.24 9.84
CA TYR A 117 25.57 -2.03 9.09
C TYR A 117 25.54 -2.34 7.60
N VAL A 118 24.36 -2.15 6.98
CA VAL A 118 24.18 -2.39 5.55
C VAL A 118 23.75 -1.10 4.84
N GLN A 119 24.31 -0.88 3.66
CA GLN A 119 23.84 0.19 2.79
C GLN A 119 22.54 -0.24 2.12
N VAL A 120 21.50 0.58 2.24
CA VAL A 120 20.24 0.35 1.55
C VAL A 120 20.33 0.97 0.16
N LEU A 121 20.16 0.14 -0.87
CA LEU A 121 20.29 0.55 -2.27
C LEU A 121 18.92 0.77 -2.96
N ARG A 122 17.86 0.24 -2.36
CA ARG A 122 16.50 0.29 -2.89
C ARG A 122 15.52 0.74 -1.81
N ALA A 123 14.40 1.29 -2.22
CA ALA A 123 13.37 1.65 -1.27
C ALA A 123 12.81 0.39 -0.59
N ILE A 124 12.57 0.46 0.71
CA ILE A 124 12.00 -0.63 1.51
C ILE A 124 10.89 -0.09 2.41
N TYR A 125 10.04 -0.99 2.86
CA TYR A 125 8.95 -0.65 3.79
C TYR A 125 9.49 0.07 5.03
N GLY A 126 8.73 1.06 5.50
CA GLY A 126 9.09 1.90 6.64
C GLY A 126 9.92 3.14 6.30
N MET A 127 10.48 3.24 5.10
CA MET A 127 11.09 4.49 4.62
C MET A 127 10.00 5.48 4.22
N LEU A 128 10.08 6.73 4.69
CA LEU A 128 9.07 7.76 4.39
C LEU A 128 8.95 8.05 2.89
N GLN A 129 10.03 7.98 2.16
CA GLN A 129 10.07 8.26 0.72
C GLN A 129 9.78 7.04 -0.18
N ALA A 130 9.54 5.85 0.39
CA ALA A 130 9.43 4.63 -0.40
C ALA A 130 8.28 4.68 -1.42
N SER A 131 7.11 5.13 -0.99
CA SER A 131 5.94 5.26 -1.86
C SER A 131 6.14 6.30 -2.97
N LEU A 132 6.77 7.43 -2.65
CA LEU A 132 7.07 8.46 -3.65
C LEU A 132 8.08 8.00 -4.69
N LEU A 133 9.12 7.26 -4.26
CA LEU A 133 10.11 6.70 -5.19
C LEU A 133 9.47 5.68 -6.12
N TRP A 134 8.63 4.81 -5.58
CA TRP A 134 7.85 3.86 -6.39
C TRP A 134 6.93 4.58 -7.37
N TYR A 135 6.16 5.57 -6.91
CA TYR A 135 5.30 6.38 -7.76
C TYR A 135 6.06 6.97 -8.95
N LYS A 136 7.24 7.57 -8.71
CA LYS A 136 8.07 8.16 -9.77
C LYS A 136 8.54 7.11 -10.80
N VAL A 137 8.93 5.93 -10.34
CA VAL A 137 9.32 4.81 -11.21
C VAL A 137 8.14 4.33 -12.04
N PHE A 138 7.02 4.02 -11.38
CA PHE A 138 5.84 3.48 -12.04
C PHE A 138 5.22 4.48 -13.03
N ARG A 139 5.16 5.75 -12.65
CA ARG A 139 4.72 6.83 -13.53
C ARG A 139 5.55 6.88 -14.81
N LYS A 140 6.87 6.95 -14.67
CA LYS A 140 7.79 6.97 -15.81
C LYS A 140 7.60 5.74 -16.72
N ASP A 141 7.48 4.56 -16.14
CA ASP A 141 7.33 3.31 -16.89
C ASP A 141 5.98 3.25 -17.64
N LEU A 142 4.90 3.83 -17.09
CA LEU A 142 3.62 3.99 -17.81
C LEU A 142 3.73 5.01 -18.95
N GLU A 143 4.40 6.14 -18.74
CA GLU A 143 4.66 7.15 -19.78
C GLU A 143 5.47 6.54 -20.94
N GLU A 144 6.48 5.71 -20.66
CA GLU A 144 7.30 5.01 -21.67
C GLU A 144 6.47 4.08 -22.58
N ILE A 145 5.38 3.51 -22.09
CA ILE A 145 4.46 2.69 -22.90
C ILE A 145 3.26 3.45 -23.43
N GLY A 146 3.28 4.80 -23.32
CA GLY A 146 2.36 5.71 -23.97
C GLY A 146 1.08 6.02 -23.18
N PHE A 147 1.08 5.87 -21.85
CA PHE A 147 0.02 6.40 -21.03
C PHE A 147 0.22 7.90 -20.76
N GLU A 148 -0.86 8.63 -20.74
CA GLU A 148 -0.93 10.03 -20.33
C GLU A 148 -1.66 10.13 -19.00
N PHE A 149 -1.10 10.92 -18.08
CA PHE A 149 -1.68 11.09 -16.75
C PHE A 149 -2.78 12.13 -16.75
N ASN A 150 -3.85 11.82 -16.00
CA ASN A 150 -4.94 12.76 -15.82
C ASN A 150 -4.44 14.01 -15.08
N PRO A 151 -4.74 15.23 -15.58
CA PRO A 151 -4.29 16.47 -14.95
C PRO A 151 -4.92 16.73 -13.57
N TYR A 152 -6.08 16.14 -13.28
CA TYR A 152 -6.79 16.29 -11.99
C TYR A 152 -6.42 15.22 -10.98
N ASP A 153 -5.98 14.04 -11.44
CA ASP A 153 -5.56 12.93 -10.56
C ASP A 153 -4.31 12.26 -11.11
N PRO A 154 -3.15 12.49 -10.49
CA PRO A 154 -1.86 11.96 -10.96
C PRO A 154 -1.72 10.44 -10.79
N CYS A 155 -2.70 9.76 -10.21
CA CYS A 155 -2.75 8.30 -10.07
C CYS A 155 -3.76 7.64 -11.01
N VAL A 156 -4.28 8.39 -11.99
CA VAL A 156 -5.09 7.89 -13.09
C VAL A 156 -4.35 8.17 -14.40
N ALA A 157 -4.09 7.11 -15.17
CA ALA A 157 -3.43 7.20 -16.45
C ALA A 157 -4.31 6.59 -17.55
N ASN A 158 -4.33 7.21 -18.71
CA ASN A 158 -5.14 6.81 -19.85
C ASN A 158 -4.27 6.65 -21.09
N LYS A 159 -4.67 5.70 -21.94
CA LYS A 159 -4.05 5.48 -23.24
C LYS A 159 -5.10 5.04 -24.23
N GLU A 160 -5.14 5.63 -25.41
CA GLU A 160 -5.98 5.10 -26.47
C GLU A 160 -5.38 3.82 -27.06
N THR A 161 -6.19 2.77 -27.13
CA THR A 161 -5.77 1.47 -27.65
C THR A 161 -6.95 0.85 -28.44
N TYR A 162 -6.72 0.55 -29.71
CA TYR A 162 -7.77 0.00 -30.60
C TYR A 162 -9.08 0.80 -30.64
N GLY A 163 -8.99 2.13 -30.64
CA GLY A 163 -10.16 3.02 -30.69
C GLY A 163 -10.99 3.08 -29.40
N SER A 164 -10.39 2.71 -28.28
CA SER A 164 -11.03 2.80 -26.96
C SER A 164 -10.00 3.16 -25.90
N GLN A 165 -10.43 3.84 -24.86
CA GLN A 165 -9.57 4.22 -23.78
C GLN A 165 -9.21 3.02 -22.89
N HIS A 166 -7.92 2.83 -22.64
CA HIS A 166 -7.37 1.98 -21.60
C HIS A 166 -7.06 2.85 -20.39
N THR A 167 -7.70 2.59 -19.28
CA THR A 167 -7.51 3.32 -18.03
C THR A 167 -6.75 2.47 -17.03
N VAL A 168 -5.76 3.06 -16.37
CA VAL A 168 -5.04 2.47 -15.24
C VAL A 168 -5.16 3.44 -14.07
N ARG A 169 -5.70 2.98 -12.95
CA ARG A 169 -5.75 3.70 -11.68
C ARG A 169 -4.96 2.93 -10.65
N PHE A 170 -4.24 3.63 -9.77
CA PHE A 170 -3.37 2.96 -8.81
C PHE A 170 -3.24 3.70 -7.49
N HIS A 171 -3.10 2.92 -6.44
CA HIS A 171 -2.84 3.36 -5.09
C HIS A 171 -1.62 2.58 -4.57
N VAL A 172 -0.44 3.19 -4.70
CA VAL A 172 0.86 2.56 -4.41
C VAL A 172 1.09 1.31 -5.27
N ASP A 173 0.92 0.11 -4.70
CA ASP A 173 1.12 -1.21 -5.33
C ASP A 173 -0.18 -1.86 -5.81
N ASP A 174 -1.33 -1.36 -5.37
CA ASP A 174 -2.64 -1.80 -5.82
C ASP A 174 -3.02 -1.09 -7.12
N LEU A 175 -3.18 -1.86 -8.19
CA LEU A 175 -3.52 -1.35 -9.51
C LEU A 175 -4.87 -1.89 -9.95
N MET A 176 -5.65 -1.06 -10.65
CA MET A 176 -6.82 -1.50 -11.37
C MET A 176 -6.77 -0.98 -12.80
N SER A 177 -6.89 -1.87 -13.78
CA SER A 177 -6.89 -1.52 -15.20
C SER A 177 -8.18 -1.93 -15.88
N SER A 178 -8.66 -1.12 -16.82
CA SER A 178 -9.92 -1.37 -17.52
C SER A 178 -9.84 -1.03 -19.01
N HIS A 179 -10.44 -1.89 -19.84
CA HIS A 179 -10.55 -1.67 -21.29
C HIS A 179 -11.71 -2.50 -21.87
N LYS A 180 -12.35 -2.02 -22.97
CA LYS A 180 -13.43 -2.77 -23.68
C LYS A 180 -12.98 -4.14 -24.21
N ARG A 181 -11.70 -4.32 -24.52
CA ARG A 181 -11.15 -5.59 -25.02
C ARG A 181 -10.30 -6.26 -23.92
N PRO A 182 -10.69 -7.43 -23.40
CA PRO A 182 -9.95 -8.13 -22.34
C PRO A 182 -8.47 -8.37 -22.68
N LYS A 183 -8.18 -8.58 -23.97
CA LYS A 183 -6.81 -8.79 -24.47
C LYS A 183 -5.85 -7.63 -24.16
N VAL A 184 -6.36 -6.41 -24.03
CA VAL A 184 -5.56 -5.24 -23.67
C VAL A 184 -5.08 -5.36 -22.22
N ASN A 185 -5.97 -5.74 -21.31
CA ASN A 185 -5.62 -6.02 -19.91
C ASN A 185 -4.64 -7.19 -19.79
N ASP A 186 -4.83 -8.29 -20.58
CA ASP A 186 -3.86 -9.40 -20.60
C ASP A 186 -2.47 -8.95 -21.04
N ASN A 187 -2.40 -8.04 -22.03
CA ASN A 187 -1.12 -7.50 -22.49
C ASN A 187 -0.47 -6.62 -21.42
N PHE A 188 -1.28 -5.82 -20.74
CA PHE A 188 -0.83 -4.98 -19.65
C PHE A 188 -0.30 -5.81 -18.47
N HIS A 189 -1.04 -6.84 -18.06
CA HIS A 189 -0.60 -7.77 -17.01
C HIS A 189 0.73 -8.46 -17.39
N ARG A 190 0.86 -8.93 -18.63
CA ARG A 190 2.13 -9.53 -19.09
C ARG A 190 3.28 -8.53 -19.07
N TRP A 191 3.01 -7.26 -19.42
CA TRP A 191 4.01 -6.20 -19.33
C TRP A 191 4.41 -5.95 -17.88
N LEU A 192 3.44 -5.83 -16.96
CA LEU A 192 3.71 -5.70 -15.52
C LEU A 192 4.59 -6.84 -15.01
N ASN A 193 4.24 -8.07 -15.35
CA ASN A 193 4.98 -9.25 -14.89
C ASN A 193 6.39 -9.33 -15.49
N LYS A 194 6.56 -8.95 -16.76
CA LYS A 194 7.87 -8.84 -17.39
C LYS A 194 8.75 -7.77 -16.72
N LYS A 195 8.15 -6.63 -16.33
CA LYS A 195 8.88 -5.48 -15.78
C LYS A 195 9.19 -5.68 -14.29
N TYR A 196 8.22 -6.14 -13.50
CA TYR A 196 8.26 -6.16 -12.03
C TYR A 196 8.24 -7.56 -11.41
N GLY A 197 8.06 -8.61 -12.19
CA GLY A 197 7.93 -9.97 -11.70
C GLY A 197 9.21 -10.63 -11.16
N SER A 198 10.36 -9.94 -11.19
CA SER A 198 11.64 -10.49 -10.72
C SER A 198 11.69 -10.82 -9.22
N TYR A 199 10.87 -10.15 -8.41
CA TYR A 199 10.78 -10.36 -6.96
C TYR A 199 9.50 -11.11 -6.52
N GLY A 200 8.79 -11.67 -7.47
CA GLY A 200 7.54 -12.40 -7.29
C GLY A 200 6.60 -12.13 -8.47
N GLU A 201 5.76 -13.09 -8.77
CA GLU A 201 4.79 -12.96 -9.85
C GLU A 201 3.73 -11.90 -9.52
N VAL A 202 3.44 -11.02 -10.48
CA VAL A 202 2.34 -10.05 -10.36
C VAL A 202 1.03 -10.82 -10.36
N LYS A 203 0.24 -10.65 -9.33
CA LYS A 203 -1.05 -11.31 -9.19
C LYS A 203 -2.13 -10.49 -9.87
N ALA A 204 -3.00 -11.15 -10.63
CA ALA A 204 -4.15 -10.51 -11.25
C ALA A 204 -5.44 -11.16 -10.79
N THR A 205 -6.47 -10.36 -10.52
CA THR A 205 -7.84 -10.82 -10.31
C THR A 205 -8.70 -10.34 -11.48
N ARG A 206 -9.46 -11.28 -12.03
CA ARG A 206 -10.37 -11.08 -13.16
C ARG A 206 -11.79 -11.43 -12.73
N GLY A 207 -12.76 -11.00 -13.48
CA GLY A 207 -14.16 -11.30 -13.26
C GLY A 207 -15.01 -10.05 -13.15
N LYS A 208 -16.14 -10.17 -12.48
CA LYS A 208 -17.10 -9.07 -12.30
C LYS A 208 -17.05 -8.46 -10.91
N VAL A 209 -16.40 -9.13 -9.97
CA VAL A 209 -16.30 -8.67 -8.58
C VAL A 209 -14.83 -8.50 -8.23
N HIS A 210 -14.48 -7.33 -7.73
CA HIS A 210 -13.11 -6.96 -7.39
C HIS A 210 -13.04 -6.31 -6.01
N ASP A 211 -12.11 -6.76 -5.19
CA ASP A 211 -11.73 -6.06 -3.97
C ASP A 211 -10.62 -5.06 -4.31
N TYR A 212 -10.85 -3.80 -4.01
CA TYR A 212 -9.90 -2.72 -4.27
C TYR A 212 -9.99 -1.65 -3.18
N LEU A 213 -8.89 -1.40 -2.50
CA LEU A 213 -8.78 -0.40 -1.42
C LEU A 213 -9.82 -0.55 -0.29
N GLY A 214 -10.13 -1.79 0.10
CA GLY A 214 -11.09 -2.08 1.16
C GLY A 214 -12.56 -1.96 0.73
N MET A 215 -12.80 -1.73 -0.55
CA MET A 215 -14.14 -1.70 -1.16
C MET A 215 -14.31 -2.89 -2.08
N THR A 216 -15.52 -3.44 -2.15
CA THR A 216 -15.90 -4.45 -3.13
C THR A 216 -16.66 -3.77 -4.27
N PHE A 217 -16.15 -3.89 -5.49
CA PHE A 217 -16.76 -3.39 -6.73
C PHE A 217 -17.38 -4.56 -7.48
N ASP A 218 -18.70 -4.52 -7.67
CA ASP A 218 -19.45 -5.55 -8.38
C ASP A 218 -20.04 -4.98 -9.69
N PHE A 219 -19.51 -5.44 -10.82
CA PHE A 219 -19.91 -5.12 -12.19
C PHE A 219 -20.81 -6.20 -12.82
N SER A 220 -21.48 -7.04 -12.02
CA SER A 220 -22.29 -8.15 -12.52
C SER A 220 -23.54 -7.68 -13.27
N GLU A 221 -24.10 -6.52 -12.90
CA GLU A 221 -25.24 -5.93 -13.58
C GLU A 221 -24.77 -4.99 -14.71
N GLU A 222 -25.28 -5.20 -15.92
CA GLU A 222 -24.88 -4.42 -17.10
C GLU A 222 -25.17 -2.92 -16.90
N GLY A 223 -24.18 -2.09 -17.20
CA GLY A 223 -24.28 -0.64 -17.08
C GLY A 223 -24.27 -0.11 -15.66
N LYS A 224 -24.06 -0.97 -14.65
CA LYS A 224 -24.03 -0.58 -13.25
C LYS A 224 -22.80 -1.13 -12.53
N VAL A 225 -22.37 -0.40 -11.51
CA VAL A 225 -21.40 -0.87 -10.52
C VAL A 225 -22.04 -0.72 -9.13
N LYS A 226 -22.02 -1.79 -8.37
CA LYS A 226 -22.33 -1.74 -6.93
C LYS A 226 -21.02 -1.67 -6.18
N VAL A 227 -20.91 -0.70 -5.28
CA VAL A 227 -19.75 -0.55 -4.40
C VAL A 227 -20.21 -0.71 -2.96
N ASP A 228 -19.56 -1.58 -2.21
CA ASP A 228 -19.84 -1.71 -0.79
C ASP A 228 -18.53 -1.86 0.02
N MET A 229 -18.65 -1.62 1.32
CA MET A 229 -17.57 -1.75 2.31
C MET A 229 -18.00 -2.64 3.50
N CYS A 230 -18.99 -3.52 3.28
CA CYS A 230 -19.59 -4.31 4.36
C CYS A 230 -18.55 -5.14 5.12
N ASP A 231 -17.66 -5.83 4.39
CA ASP A 231 -16.60 -6.65 5.00
C ASP A 231 -15.58 -5.80 5.77
N TYR A 232 -15.24 -4.62 5.25
CA TYR A 232 -14.35 -3.69 5.93
C TYR A 232 -14.98 -3.18 7.23
N MET A 233 -16.24 -2.75 7.19
CA MET A 233 -16.98 -2.29 8.35
C MET A 233 -17.16 -3.40 9.39
N ALA A 234 -17.48 -4.62 8.95
CA ALA A 234 -17.57 -5.78 9.85
C ALA A 234 -16.22 -6.03 10.55
N SER A 235 -15.11 -6.01 9.81
CA SER A 235 -13.77 -6.18 10.40
C SER A 235 -13.42 -5.09 11.40
N MET A 236 -13.88 -3.86 11.18
CA MET A 236 -13.67 -2.74 12.10
C MET A 236 -14.44 -2.95 13.42
N VAL A 237 -15.66 -3.47 13.34
CA VAL A 237 -16.47 -3.82 14.52
C VAL A 237 -15.85 -4.99 15.27
N ASP A 238 -15.36 -6.02 14.55
CA ASP A 238 -14.72 -7.20 15.17
C ASP A 238 -13.41 -6.85 15.91
N ASP A 239 -12.70 -5.84 15.44
CA ASP A 239 -11.47 -5.35 16.09
C ASP A 239 -11.75 -4.50 17.34
N PHE A 240 -13.02 -4.14 17.59
CA PHE A 240 -13.40 -3.41 18.79
C PHE A 240 -13.40 -4.35 20.00
N SER A 241 -12.68 -3.96 21.05
CA SER A 241 -12.48 -4.84 22.23
C SER A 241 -13.75 -5.10 23.06
N ILE A 242 -14.75 -4.25 22.90
CA ILE A 242 -16.04 -4.37 23.59
C ILE A 242 -17.00 -5.10 22.63
N LYS A 243 -17.47 -6.26 23.05
CA LYS A 243 -18.50 -6.96 22.27
C LYS A 243 -19.80 -6.19 22.34
N LEU A 244 -20.29 -5.77 21.17
CA LEU A 244 -21.57 -5.10 21.04
C LEU A 244 -22.69 -6.12 21.21
N GLY A 245 -23.68 -5.80 22.06
CA GLY A 245 -24.89 -6.57 22.23
C GLY A 245 -25.99 -6.14 21.26
N PRO A 246 -27.11 -6.86 21.20
CA PRO A 246 -28.23 -6.50 20.34
C PRO A 246 -28.87 -5.14 20.70
N ASP A 247 -28.69 -4.68 21.93
CA ASP A 247 -29.21 -3.40 22.44
C ASP A 247 -28.22 -2.22 22.20
N ASP A 248 -27.02 -2.48 21.70
CA ASP A 248 -26.00 -1.46 21.41
C ASP A 248 -26.16 -0.88 19.99
N ILE A 249 -27.34 -1.03 19.39
CA ILE A 249 -27.67 -0.49 18.08
C ILE A 249 -28.36 0.86 18.25
N GLU A 250 -27.66 1.92 17.84
CA GLU A 250 -28.20 3.27 17.86
C GLU A 250 -28.77 3.66 16.50
N LYS A 251 -29.89 4.43 16.52
CA LYS A 251 -30.53 4.90 15.29
C LYS A 251 -29.78 6.04 14.59
N THR A 252 -28.96 6.74 15.32
CA THR A 252 -28.16 7.89 14.86
C THR A 252 -26.69 7.66 15.19
N PRO A 253 -25.76 8.11 14.32
CA PRO A 253 -24.33 7.91 14.53
C PRO A 253 -23.77 8.72 15.71
N ALA A 254 -24.54 9.63 16.29
CA ALA A 254 -24.13 10.47 17.40
C ALA A 254 -25.32 10.87 18.28
N ALA A 255 -25.09 11.04 19.58
CA ALA A 255 -26.03 11.66 20.48
C ALA A 255 -26.10 13.19 20.25
N ASP A 256 -27.21 13.81 20.65
CA ASP A 256 -27.44 15.27 20.48
C ASP A 256 -26.42 16.14 21.22
N ASP A 257 -25.70 15.57 22.17
CA ASP A 257 -24.71 16.22 23.00
C ASP A 257 -23.26 15.89 22.66
N LEU A 258 -23.01 15.21 21.53
CA LEU A 258 -21.67 14.80 21.11
C LEU A 258 -20.63 15.94 21.13
N PHE A 259 -21.06 17.16 20.83
CA PHE A 259 -20.18 18.34 20.80
C PHE A 259 -20.35 19.27 22.01
N LYS A 260 -21.07 18.85 23.06
CA LYS A 260 -21.13 19.63 24.29
C LYS A 260 -19.89 19.40 25.12
N GLU A 261 -19.16 20.46 25.39
CA GLU A 261 -18.06 20.42 26.34
C GLU A 261 -18.62 20.23 27.76
N GLY A 262 -18.13 19.26 28.50
CA GLY A 262 -18.51 18.92 29.85
C GLY A 262 -17.29 18.56 30.70
N ASP A 263 -17.51 18.19 31.95
CA ASP A 263 -16.48 17.66 32.85
C ASP A 263 -16.19 16.18 32.52
N ASP A 264 -15.73 15.94 31.30
CA ASP A 264 -15.50 14.60 30.78
C ASP A 264 -14.28 13.96 31.44
N VAL A 265 -14.42 12.69 31.83
CA VAL A 265 -13.31 11.90 32.33
C VAL A 265 -12.52 11.37 31.13
N LEU A 266 -11.25 11.74 31.06
CA LEU A 266 -10.36 11.24 30.01
C LEU A 266 -10.26 9.72 30.07
N LEU A 267 -10.24 9.10 28.89
CA LEU A 267 -9.98 7.66 28.75
C LEU A 267 -8.58 7.32 29.29
N ASP A 268 -8.46 6.16 29.92
CA ASP A 268 -7.14 5.61 30.22
C ASP A 268 -6.36 5.34 28.93
N LYS A 269 -5.03 5.23 29.03
CA LYS A 269 -4.15 5.10 27.86
C LYS A 269 -4.55 3.94 26.94
N ARG A 270 -4.93 2.78 27.48
CA ARG A 270 -5.30 1.61 26.69
C ARG A 270 -6.58 1.87 25.89
N ARG A 271 -7.62 2.38 26.55
CA ARG A 271 -8.90 2.72 25.91
C ARG A 271 -8.75 3.86 24.90
N ALA A 272 -7.87 4.83 25.17
CA ALA A 272 -7.56 5.90 24.23
C ALA A 272 -6.88 5.36 22.96
N GLU A 273 -5.94 4.40 23.09
CA GLU A 273 -5.29 3.74 21.94
C GLU A 273 -6.29 2.88 21.14
N GLU A 274 -7.18 2.14 21.79
CA GLU A 274 -8.26 1.36 21.15
C GLU A 274 -9.21 2.28 20.38
N PHE A 275 -9.70 3.34 21.02
CA PHE A 275 -10.57 4.34 20.40
C PHE A 275 -9.90 4.99 19.19
N HIS A 276 -8.65 5.43 19.34
CA HIS A 276 -7.87 6.01 18.25
C HIS A 276 -7.74 5.04 17.06
N THR A 277 -7.52 3.76 17.35
CA THR A 277 -7.40 2.72 16.29
C THR A 277 -8.70 2.56 15.50
N VAL A 278 -9.86 2.51 16.20
CA VAL A 278 -11.17 2.36 15.56
C VAL A 278 -11.52 3.61 14.74
N VAL A 279 -11.32 4.80 15.31
CA VAL A 279 -11.56 6.07 14.59
C VAL A 279 -10.68 6.19 13.36
N ALA A 280 -9.38 5.84 13.47
CA ALA A 280 -8.46 5.87 12.33
C ALA A 280 -8.83 4.89 11.21
N LYS A 281 -9.54 3.80 11.54
CA LYS A 281 -10.09 2.88 10.53
C LYS A 281 -11.36 3.40 9.88
N GLY A 282 -12.13 4.24 10.58
CA GLY A 282 -13.36 4.84 10.07
C GLY A 282 -13.14 6.08 9.21
N LEU A 283 -11.93 6.65 9.22
CA LEU A 283 -11.51 7.80 8.40
C LEU A 283 -10.91 7.35 7.07
#